data_76d2e1058fb6dfce0af4b87abcbc56d3
#
_entry.id   76d2e1058fb6dfce0af4b87abcbc56d3
#
_cell.length_a   1.000
_cell.length_b   1.000
_cell.length_c   1.000
_cell.angle_alpha   90.00
_cell.angle_beta   90.00
_cell.angle_gamma   90.00
#
_symmetry.space_group_name_H-M   'P 1'
#
loop_
_entity.id
_entity.type
_entity.pdbx_description
1 polymer ?
#
loop_
_entity_poly.entity_id
_entity_poly.type
_entity_poly.pdbx_seq_one_letter_code
_entity_poly.pdbx_strand_id
1 'polypeptide(L)'
;MSIEWDGERRAVDAAVATSAQDLTPVDWVVIATKAHHTAALGDWLTRLVGPQTRVVLLQNGIDHADRVVEWVDASRVVPGIVYLAAEKSGGDLVVRHGSGTIAMPVSDNAHDFGALFDDRVNCRHTSDFDLESWNKLILNSALNPLTALHDRTMEVAHDPAIRPALFALLDEGASVARAAGVAFDMTHRAAMVDTIDALPPAATTSMLLDRRHGRPLEYDYLTGAIIAAADRHGVPVPRLRDIHDRLVNLSPEPAI
;
A
#
# COMPACT_ATOMS: atom_id res chain seq x y z
N MET A 1 -11.46 -5.64 20.44
CA MET A 1 -10.23 -5.04 19.88
C MET A 1 -9.95 -3.73 20.59
N SER A 2 -8.69 -3.36 20.78
CA SER A 2 -8.31 -2.05 21.35
C SER A 2 -7.33 -1.36 20.43
N ILE A 3 -7.37 -0.03 20.40
CA ILE A 3 -6.38 0.80 19.70
C ILE A 3 -5.65 1.63 20.75
N GLU A 4 -4.32 1.67 20.64
CA GLU A 4 -3.47 2.56 21.43
C GLU A 4 -2.89 3.63 20.51
N TRP A 5 -3.06 4.90 20.91
CA TRP A 5 -2.60 6.05 20.17
C TRP A 5 -2.33 7.20 21.16
N ASP A 6 -1.15 7.83 21.02
CA ASP A 6 -0.68 8.91 21.90
C ASP A 6 -0.72 8.58 23.41
N GLY A 7 -0.43 7.31 23.72
CA GLY A 7 -0.46 6.80 25.10
C GLY A 7 -1.85 6.53 25.67
N GLU A 8 -2.91 6.77 24.89
CA GLU A 8 -4.28 6.43 25.27
C GLU A 8 -4.72 5.11 24.63
N ARG A 9 -5.25 4.21 25.43
CA ARG A 9 -5.86 2.97 24.95
C ARG A 9 -7.38 3.06 24.94
N ARG A 10 -7.98 2.77 23.79
CA ARG A 10 -9.43 2.80 23.60
C ARG A 10 -9.94 1.45 23.09
N ALA A 11 -11.02 0.98 23.68
CA ALA A 11 -11.76 -0.16 23.17
C ALA A 11 -12.50 0.26 21.89
N VAL A 12 -12.48 -0.62 20.88
CA VAL A 12 -13.28 -0.48 19.66
C VAL A 12 -14.36 -1.54 19.71
N ASP A 13 -15.60 -1.08 19.76
CA ASP A 13 -16.77 -1.95 19.63
C ASP A 13 -17.10 -2.08 18.14
N ALA A 14 -16.79 -3.26 17.59
CA ALA A 14 -17.07 -3.60 16.21
C ALA A 14 -17.60 -5.02 16.14
N ALA A 15 -18.69 -5.20 15.43
CA ALA A 15 -19.21 -6.54 15.13
C ALA A 15 -18.22 -7.26 14.21
N VAL A 16 -17.89 -8.50 14.52
CA VAL A 16 -17.01 -9.35 13.74
C VAL A 16 -17.83 -10.41 13.05
N ALA A 17 -17.93 -10.34 11.73
CA ALA A 17 -18.51 -11.41 10.92
C ALA A 17 -17.40 -12.41 10.55
N THR A 18 -17.68 -13.69 10.72
CA THR A 18 -16.77 -14.79 10.34
C THR A 18 -17.25 -15.56 9.11
N SER A 19 -18.41 -15.18 8.58
CA SER A 19 -19.02 -15.74 7.36
C SER A 19 -19.68 -14.61 6.56
N ALA A 20 -19.60 -14.70 5.24
CA ALA A 20 -20.29 -13.79 4.34
C ALA A 20 -21.80 -14.06 4.23
N GLN A 21 -22.27 -15.23 4.66
CA GLN A 21 -23.65 -15.72 4.39
C GLN A 21 -24.75 -14.82 4.96
N ASP A 22 -24.52 -14.23 6.13
CA ASP A 22 -25.50 -13.41 6.86
C ASP A 22 -25.35 -11.91 6.59
N LEU A 23 -24.44 -11.54 5.67
CA LEU A 23 -24.20 -10.14 5.33
C LEU A 23 -25.20 -9.64 4.29
N THR A 24 -25.49 -8.36 4.38
CA THR A 24 -26.34 -7.63 3.44
C THR A 24 -25.58 -6.41 2.89
N PRO A 25 -26.02 -5.85 1.75
CA PRO A 25 -25.38 -4.66 1.19
C PRO A 25 -25.29 -3.50 2.19
N VAL A 26 -24.14 -2.82 2.14
CA VAL A 26 -23.81 -1.68 2.99
C VAL A 26 -23.51 -0.44 2.12
N ASP A 27 -23.48 0.75 2.74
CA ASP A 27 -23.13 1.99 2.02
C ASP A 27 -21.65 2.03 1.66
N TRP A 28 -20.79 1.53 2.55
CA TRP A 28 -19.34 1.55 2.38
C TRP A 28 -18.70 0.21 2.69
N VAL A 29 -17.81 -0.22 1.81
CA VAL A 29 -16.87 -1.32 2.06
C VAL A 29 -15.46 -0.75 2.07
N VAL A 30 -14.68 -1.03 3.11
CA VAL A 30 -13.26 -0.64 3.18
C VAL A 30 -12.40 -1.89 3.10
N ILE A 31 -11.58 -2.00 2.05
CA ILE A 31 -10.62 -3.08 1.87
C ILE A 31 -9.25 -2.61 2.36
N ALA A 32 -8.86 -3.09 3.53
CA ALA A 32 -7.58 -2.80 4.18
C ALA A 32 -6.76 -4.07 4.45
N THR A 33 -7.11 -5.18 3.79
CA THR A 33 -6.34 -6.42 3.79
C THR A 33 -5.08 -6.29 2.93
N LYS A 34 -4.15 -7.23 3.07
CA LYS A 34 -3.04 -7.34 2.11
C LYS A 34 -3.58 -7.53 0.70
N ALA A 35 -2.92 -6.94 -0.31
CA ALA A 35 -3.43 -6.93 -1.67
C ALA A 35 -3.61 -8.34 -2.26
N HIS A 36 -2.74 -9.30 -1.91
CA HIS A 36 -2.83 -10.69 -2.33
C HIS A 36 -4.04 -11.45 -1.76
N HIS A 37 -4.74 -10.90 -0.76
CA HIS A 37 -5.98 -11.47 -0.26
C HIS A 37 -7.24 -10.97 -0.96
N THR A 38 -7.14 -10.00 -1.89
CA THR A 38 -8.32 -9.39 -2.50
C THR A 38 -9.18 -10.40 -3.28
N ALA A 39 -8.56 -11.33 -4.01
CA ALA A 39 -9.29 -12.38 -4.72
C ALA A 39 -10.13 -13.28 -3.79
N ALA A 40 -9.64 -13.53 -2.56
CA ALA A 40 -10.36 -14.32 -1.57
C ALA A 40 -11.57 -13.57 -0.94
N LEU A 41 -11.76 -12.29 -1.23
CA LEU A 41 -12.89 -11.49 -0.74
C LEU A 41 -14.14 -11.64 -1.61
N GLY A 42 -14.13 -12.43 -2.69
CA GLY A 42 -15.21 -12.53 -3.66
C GLY A 42 -16.59 -12.76 -3.04
N ASP A 43 -16.72 -13.75 -2.16
CA ASP A 43 -17.99 -14.05 -1.47
C ASP A 43 -18.46 -12.89 -0.59
N TRP A 44 -17.53 -12.21 0.08
CA TRP A 44 -17.80 -11.04 0.92
C TRP A 44 -18.28 -9.87 0.08
N LEU A 45 -17.58 -9.57 -1.00
CA LEU A 45 -17.92 -8.46 -1.90
C LEU A 45 -19.26 -8.71 -2.60
N THR A 46 -19.54 -9.94 -3.01
CA THR A 46 -20.82 -10.33 -3.60
C THR A 46 -22.02 -10.04 -2.66
N ARG A 47 -21.81 -10.16 -1.36
CA ARG A 47 -22.86 -9.90 -0.36
C ARG A 47 -22.94 -8.44 0.08
N LEU A 48 -21.79 -7.79 0.23
CA LEU A 48 -21.70 -6.43 0.76
C LEU A 48 -21.96 -5.35 -0.28
N VAL A 49 -21.68 -5.64 -1.57
CA VAL A 49 -21.82 -4.64 -2.64
C VAL A 49 -23.21 -4.68 -3.24
N GLY A 50 -23.98 -3.64 -2.99
CA GLY A 50 -25.26 -3.35 -3.63
C GLY A 50 -25.15 -2.23 -4.68
N PRO A 51 -26.28 -1.81 -5.28
CA PRO A 51 -26.30 -0.81 -6.36
C PRO A 51 -25.69 0.55 -5.97
N GLN A 52 -25.70 0.91 -4.70
CA GLN A 52 -25.21 2.20 -4.20
C GLN A 52 -23.93 2.06 -3.34
N THR A 53 -23.46 0.85 -3.11
CA THR A 53 -22.26 0.62 -2.29
C THR A 53 -21.03 1.22 -2.95
N ARG A 54 -20.24 1.96 -2.17
CA ARG A 54 -18.94 2.49 -2.55
C ARG A 54 -17.84 1.65 -1.88
N VAL A 55 -16.76 1.40 -2.61
CA VAL A 55 -15.66 0.55 -2.13
C VAL A 55 -14.37 1.36 -2.04
N VAL A 56 -13.79 1.42 -0.86
CA VAL A 56 -12.53 2.12 -0.59
C VAL A 56 -11.42 1.09 -0.49
N LEU A 57 -10.35 1.26 -1.27
CA LEU A 57 -9.17 0.41 -1.21
C LEU A 57 -8.01 1.18 -0.58
N LEU A 58 -7.57 0.70 0.59
CA LEU A 58 -6.44 1.25 1.35
C LEU A 58 -5.19 0.38 1.24
N GLN A 59 -5.10 -0.38 0.16
CA GLN A 59 -4.02 -1.32 -0.11
C GLN A 59 -2.83 -0.64 -0.79
N ASN A 60 -1.63 -1.22 -0.67
CA ASN A 60 -0.46 -0.78 -1.42
C ASN A 60 -0.60 -1.05 -2.93
N GLY A 61 0.22 -0.37 -3.73
CA GLY A 61 0.27 -0.52 -5.19
C GLY A 61 -0.56 0.52 -5.92
N ILE A 62 -0.82 0.25 -7.18
CA ILE A 62 -1.66 1.01 -8.12
C ILE A 62 -2.75 0.09 -8.69
N ASP A 63 -3.54 0.57 -9.65
CA ASP A 63 -4.58 -0.21 -10.34
C ASP A 63 -5.65 -0.78 -9.37
N HIS A 64 -6.04 0.03 -8.36
CA HIS A 64 -6.96 -0.41 -7.30
C HIS A 64 -8.32 -0.83 -7.84
N ALA A 65 -8.87 -0.10 -8.82
CA ALA A 65 -10.19 -0.41 -9.38
C ALA A 65 -10.22 -1.79 -10.07
N ASP A 66 -9.13 -2.17 -10.74
CA ASP A 66 -9.03 -3.43 -11.46
C ASP A 66 -9.12 -4.64 -10.52
N ARG A 67 -8.72 -4.47 -9.25
CA ARG A 67 -8.76 -5.54 -8.24
C ARG A 67 -10.15 -5.95 -7.83
N VAL A 68 -11.15 -5.10 -8.06
CA VAL A 68 -12.53 -5.28 -7.61
C VAL A 68 -13.55 -5.12 -8.73
N VAL A 69 -13.09 -5.03 -9.98
CA VAL A 69 -13.94 -4.78 -11.16
C VAL A 69 -15.07 -5.81 -11.36
N GLU A 70 -14.88 -7.03 -10.87
CA GLU A 70 -15.91 -8.09 -10.94
C GLU A 70 -17.13 -7.80 -10.05
N TRP A 71 -16.98 -6.98 -9.00
CA TRP A 71 -18.01 -6.76 -7.99
C TRP A 71 -18.54 -5.33 -7.97
N VAL A 72 -17.74 -4.36 -8.41
CA VAL A 72 -18.10 -2.94 -8.31
C VAL A 72 -17.63 -2.17 -9.53
N ASP A 73 -18.49 -1.27 -10.02
CA ASP A 73 -18.13 -0.33 -11.08
C ASP A 73 -17.02 0.62 -10.62
N ALA A 74 -16.04 0.88 -11.50
CA ALA A 74 -14.89 1.72 -11.20
C ALA A 74 -15.26 3.12 -10.68
N SER A 75 -16.40 3.68 -11.11
CA SER A 75 -16.92 4.98 -10.65
C SER A 75 -17.29 5.00 -9.16
N ARG A 76 -17.47 3.84 -8.55
CA ARG A 76 -17.77 3.67 -7.12
C ARG A 76 -16.58 3.20 -6.29
N VAL A 77 -15.41 3.08 -6.91
CA VAL A 77 -14.14 2.74 -6.23
C VAL A 77 -13.44 4.02 -5.82
N VAL A 78 -13.04 4.08 -4.56
CA VAL A 78 -12.22 5.18 -4.00
C VAL A 78 -10.87 4.61 -3.60
N PRO A 79 -9.81 4.83 -4.37
CA PRO A 79 -8.48 4.43 -3.96
C PRO A 79 -7.93 5.39 -2.89
N GLY A 80 -7.20 4.85 -1.91
CA GLY A 80 -6.58 5.65 -0.86
C GLY A 80 -5.13 5.28 -0.61
N ILE A 81 -4.27 6.30 -0.59
CA ILE A 81 -2.86 6.16 -0.23
C ILE A 81 -2.73 6.37 1.28
N VAL A 82 -2.35 5.33 2.00
CA VAL A 82 -2.25 5.37 3.46
C VAL A 82 -0.84 5.74 3.89
N TYR A 83 -0.69 6.84 4.61
CA TYR A 83 0.52 7.27 5.30
C TYR A 83 0.29 7.17 6.81
N LEU A 84 0.12 5.96 7.30
CA LEU A 84 -0.14 5.67 8.69
C LEU A 84 0.66 4.43 9.07
N ALA A 85 1.44 4.54 10.14
CA ALA A 85 2.14 3.42 10.73
C ALA A 85 1.30 2.85 11.88
N ALA A 86 0.96 1.58 11.80
CA ALA A 86 0.29 0.85 12.86
C ALA A 86 0.77 -0.60 12.87
N GLU A 87 0.83 -1.18 14.06
CA GLU A 87 1.21 -2.58 14.24
C GLU A 87 0.26 -3.29 15.20
N LYS A 88 0.10 -4.58 15.00
CA LYS A 88 -0.61 -5.45 15.94
C LYS A 88 0.36 -5.89 17.03
N SER A 89 0.15 -5.39 18.25
CA SER A 89 1.03 -5.64 19.41
C SER A 89 0.39 -6.67 20.34
N GLY A 90 0.35 -7.93 19.89
CA GLY A 90 -0.20 -9.04 20.67
C GLY A 90 -1.71 -8.97 20.90
N GLY A 91 -2.37 -10.12 21.03
CA GLY A 91 -3.82 -10.18 21.29
C GLY A 91 -4.64 -9.31 20.33
N ASP A 92 -5.53 -8.50 20.92
CA ASP A 92 -6.43 -7.60 20.20
C ASP A 92 -6.00 -6.12 20.22
N LEU A 93 -4.72 -5.84 20.47
CA LEU A 93 -4.18 -4.49 20.52
C LEU A 93 -3.56 -4.09 19.18
N VAL A 94 -3.99 -2.95 18.65
CA VAL A 94 -3.33 -2.24 17.54
C VAL A 94 -2.70 -0.97 18.10
N VAL A 95 -1.40 -0.82 17.90
CA VAL A 95 -0.65 0.40 18.26
C VAL A 95 -0.47 1.24 17.02
N ARG A 96 -0.94 2.48 17.08
CA ARG A 96 -0.76 3.48 16.04
C ARG A 96 0.42 4.39 16.41
N HIS A 97 1.30 4.62 15.45
CA HIS A 97 2.46 5.49 15.61
C HIS A 97 2.24 6.82 14.88
N GLY A 98 2.24 7.91 15.62
CA GLY A 98 2.12 9.26 15.09
C GLY A 98 0.76 9.60 14.47
N SER A 99 0.72 10.74 13.78
CA SER A 99 -0.42 11.15 12.96
C SER A 99 -0.47 10.34 11.68
N GLY A 100 -1.67 10.07 11.15
CA GLY A 100 -1.83 9.35 9.89
C GLY A 100 -2.65 10.17 8.90
N THR A 101 -2.30 10.03 7.63
CA THR A 101 -3.03 10.64 6.51
C THR A 101 -3.46 9.57 5.53
N ILE A 102 -4.68 9.70 5.02
CA ILE A 102 -5.17 8.98 3.85
C ILE A 102 -5.29 10.02 2.74
N ALA A 103 -4.46 9.91 1.70
CA ALA A 103 -4.60 10.73 0.51
C ALA A 103 -5.52 10.05 -0.50
N MET A 104 -6.47 10.79 -1.06
CA MET A 104 -7.48 10.31 -1.99
C MET A 104 -7.60 11.25 -3.18
N PRO A 105 -8.10 10.79 -4.35
CA PRO A 105 -8.37 11.68 -5.47
C PRO A 105 -9.48 12.67 -5.13
N VAL A 106 -9.49 13.80 -5.81
CA VAL A 106 -10.62 14.75 -5.72
C VAL A 106 -11.83 14.13 -6.42
N SER A 107 -12.82 13.71 -5.66
CA SER A 107 -14.12 13.20 -6.15
C SER A 107 -15.17 13.30 -5.05
N ASP A 108 -16.46 13.31 -5.43
CA ASP A 108 -17.58 13.35 -4.47
C ASP A 108 -17.52 12.14 -3.52
N ASN A 109 -17.28 10.95 -4.04
CA ASN A 109 -17.16 9.75 -3.23
C ASN A 109 -16.01 9.83 -2.21
N ALA A 110 -14.86 10.41 -2.59
CA ALA A 110 -13.74 10.58 -1.68
C ALA A 110 -14.05 11.62 -0.59
N HIS A 111 -14.74 12.71 -0.94
CA HIS A 111 -15.20 13.70 0.04
C HIS A 111 -16.19 13.10 1.04
N ASP A 112 -17.19 12.36 0.54
CA ASP A 112 -18.16 11.67 1.40
C ASP A 112 -17.50 10.66 2.34
N PHE A 113 -16.51 9.92 1.85
CA PHE A 113 -15.74 9.00 2.70
C PHE A 113 -14.93 9.75 3.76
N GLY A 114 -14.26 10.83 3.37
CA GLY A 114 -13.50 11.67 4.30
C GLY A 114 -14.36 12.25 5.42
N ALA A 115 -15.62 12.58 5.14
CA ALA A 115 -16.57 13.10 6.12
C ALA A 115 -17.02 12.07 7.18
N LEU A 116 -16.71 10.78 7.00
CA LEU A 116 -16.98 9.74 8.02
C LEU A 116 -15.97 9.79 9.18
N PHE A 117 -14.85 10.47 9.00
CA PHE A 117 -13.81 10.57 10.02
C PHE A 117 -13.87 11.92 10.73
N ASP A 118 -13.46 11.89 11.99
CA ASP A 118 -13.14 13.09 12.75
C ASP A 118 -11.66 13.48 12.58
N ASP A 119 -11.21 14.48 13.30
CA ASP A 119 -9.83 15.01 13.23
C ASP A 119 -8.73 13.98 13.57
N ARG A 120 -9.11 12.78 13.99
CA ARG A 120 -8.16 11.69 14.30
C ARG A 120 -7.57 11.03 13.07
N VAL A 121 -8.24 11.12 11.92
CA VAL A 121 -7.75 10.61 10.64
C VAL A 121 -7.80 11.76 9.63
N ASN A 122 -6.65 12.22 9.19
CA ASN A 122 -6.57 13.25 8.17
C ASN A 122 -6.83 12.66 6.78
N CYS A 123 -8.03 12.89 6.24
CA CYS A 123 -8.36 12.56 4.86
C CYS A 123 -8.02 13.76 3.97
N ARG A 124 -6.95 13.65 3.19
CA ARG A 124 -6.48 14.70 2.28
C ARG A 124 -6.85 14.37 0.84
N HIS A 125 -7.41 15.34 0.13
CA HIS A 125 -7.74 15.22 -1.29
C HIS A 125 -6.62 15.83 -2.15
N THR A 126 -6.26 15.15 -3.22
CA THR A 126 -5.20 15.59 -4.15
C THR A 126 -5.65 15.49 -5.60
N SER A 127 -5.34 16.53 -6.39
CA SER A 127 -5.54 16.52 -7.85
C SER A 127 -4.48 15.67 -8.58
N ASP A 128 -3.35 15.40 -7.90
CA ASP A 128 -2.20 14.68 -8.46
C ASP A 128 -2.11 13.26 -7.87
N PHE A 129 -3.26 12.59 -7.74
CA PHE A 129 -3.36 11.28 -7.08
C PHE A 129 -2.47 10.23 -7.76
N ASP A 130 -2.42 10.19 -9.08
CA ASP A 130 -1.61 9.24 -9.83
C ASP A 130 -0.12 9.46 -9.57
N LEU A 131 0.35 10.70 -9.59
CA LEU A 131 1.73 11.04 -9.26
C LEU A 131 2.08 10.61 -7.83
N GLU A 132 1.21 10.87 -6.88
CA GLU A 132 1.42 10.50 -5.47
C GLU A 132 1.41 8.97 -5.27
N SER A 133 0.52 8.26 -5.97
CA SER A 133 0.48 6.80 -5.98
C SER A 133 1.77 6.20 -6.53
N TRP A 134 2.25 6.71 -7.65
CA TRP A 134 3.51 6.27 -8.24
C TRP A 134 4.72 6.62 -7.36
N ASN A 135 4.75 7.80 -6.73
CA ASN A 135 5.79 8.17 -5.78
C ASN A 135 5.89 7.14 -4.65
N LYS A 136 4.76 6.80 -4.04
CA LYS A 136 4.73 5.79 -2.97
C LYS A 136 5.09 4.40 -3.48
N LEU A 137 4.58 4.00 -4.66
CA LEU A 137 4.89 2.71 -5.26
C LEU A 137 6.39 2.55 -5.51
N ILE A 138 7.04 3.55 -6.12
CA ILE A 138 8.48 3.53 -6.43
C ILE A 138 9.30 3.45 -5.14
N LEU A 139 9.00 4.30 -4.14
CA LEU A 139 9.67 4.25 -2.84
C LEU A 139 9.53 2.87 -2.18
N ASN A 140 8.33 2.33 -2.13
CA ASN A 140 8.08 1.01 -1.54
C ASN A 140 8.76 -0.10 -2.33
N SER A 141 8.77 -0.02 -3.67
CA SER A 141 9.41 -1.03 -4.53
C SER A 141 10.93 -1.02 -4.47
N ALA A 142 11.52 0.05 -3.96
CA ALA A 142 12.96 0.14 -3.72
C ALA A 142 13.32 -0.24 -2.27
N LEU A 143 12.66 0.36 -1.28
CA LEU A 143 13.01 0.22 0.14
C LEU A 143 12.55 -1.11 0.75
N ASN A 144 11.32 -1.53 0.47
CA ASN A 144 10.76 -2.74 1.07
C ASN A 144 11.54 -4.01 0.67
N PRO A 145 11.90 -4.22 -0.62
CA PRO A 145 12.75 -5.33 -1.02
C PRO A 145 14.13 -5.30 -0.37
N LEU A 146 14.80 -4.15 -0.34
CA LEU A 146 16.13 -4.05 0.22
C LEU A 146 16.15 -4.37 1.72
N THR A 147 15.21 -3.81 2.48
CA THR A 147 15.09 -4.13 3.91
C THR A 147 14.76 -5.61 4.13
N ALA A 148 13.83 -6.16 3.34
CA ALA A 148 13.45 -7.56 3.45
C ALA A 148 14.59 -8.50 3.03
N LEU A 149 15.27 -8.29 1.92
CA LEU A 149 16.34 -9.17 1.44
C LEU A 149 17.58 -9.17 2.32
N HIS A 150 17.90 -8.04 2.96
CA HIS A 150 19.03 -7.92 3.87
C HIS A 150 18.68 -8.22 5.33
N ASP A 151 17.39 -8.38 5.67
CA ASP A 151 16.89 -8.49 7.04
C ASP A 151 17.37 -7.36 7.95
N ARG A 152 17.39 -6.15 7.40
CA ARG A 152 17.87 -4.95 8.09
C ARG A 152 16.81 -3.84 8.02
N THR A 153 16.83 -2.95 8.99
CA THR A 153 15.99 -1.75 9.04
C THR A 153 16.37 -0.75 7.93
N MET A 154 15.83 0.46 7.99
CA MET A 154 16.13 1.52 7.03
C MET A 154 17.61 1.92 6.96
N GLU A 155 18.45 1.42 7.86
CA GLU A 155 19.91 1.55 7.77
C GLU A 155 20.48 1.08 6.43
N VAL A 156 19.81 0.12 5.72
CA VAL A 156 20.21 -0.32 4.37
C VAL A 156 20.22 0.83 3.36
N ALA A 157 19.36 1.82 3.53
CA ALA A 157 19.26 2.97 2.62
C ALA A 157 20.45 3.93 2.78
N HIS A 158 21.13 3.87 3.91
CA HIS A 158 22.33 4.67 4.21
C HIS A 158 23.64 3.90 4.02
N ASP A 159 23.56 2.59 3.74
CA ASP A 159 24.72 1.75 3.51
C ASP A 159 25.38 2.06 2.15
N PRO A 160 26.64 2.52 2.10
CA PRO A 160 27.30 2.86 0.84
C PRO A 160 27.39 1.71 -0.17
N ALA A 161 27.37 0.46 0.29
CA ALA A 161 27.40 -0.71 -0.58
C ALA A 161 26.03 -1.00 -1.23
N ILE A 162 24.93 -0.60 -0.58
CA ILE A 162 23.54 -0.88 -1.01
C ILE A 162 22.95 0.33 -1.75
N ARG A 163 23.31 1.55 -1.37
CA ARG A 163 22.75 2.79 -1.90
C ARG A 163 22.78 2.91 -3.44
N PRO A 164 23.80 2.46 -4.18
CA PRO A 164 23.75 2.45 -5.65
C PRO A 164 22.63 1.57 -6.22
N ALA A 165 22.35 0.43 -5.59
CA ALA A 165 21.23 -0.44 -6.01
C ALA A 165 19.88 0.22 -5.71
N LEU A 166 19.73 0.87 -4.54
CA LEU A 166 18.55 1.65 -4.20
C LEU A 166 18.25 2.71 -5.27
N PHE A 167 19.26 3.50 -5.66
CA PHE A 167 19.08 4.55 -6.67
C PHE A 167 18.72 3.99 -8.04
N ALA A 168 19.32 2.87 -8.44
CA ALA A 168 18.96 2.21 -9.69
C ALA A 168 17.49 1.73 -9.73
N LEU A 169 16.97 1.23 -8.62
CA LEU A 169 15.55 0.85 -8.50
C LEU A 169 14.62 2.06 -8.60
N LEU A 170 14.97 3.19 -7.95
CA LEU A 170 14.22 4.44 -8.07
C LEU A 170 14.20 4.95 -9.52
N ASP A 171 15.34 4.90 -10.20
CA ASP A 171 15.50 5.40 -11.57
C ASP A 171 14.72 4.54 -12.58
N GLU A 172 14.72 3.20 -12.43
CA GLU A 172 13.87 2.30 -13.22
C GLU A 172 12.39 2.60 -12.99
N GLY A 173 11.94 2.67 -11.74
CA GLY A 173 10.56 2.99 -11.40
C GLY A 173 10.11 4.35 -11.94
N ALA A 174 10.95 5.38 -11.81
CA ALA A 174 10.71 6.71 -12.37
C ALA A 174 10.58 6.69 -13.90
N SER A 175 11.36 5.86 -14.57
CA SER A 175 11.31 5.73 -16.04
C SER A 175 10.00 5.11 -16.49
N VAL A 176 9.50 4.10 -15.75
CA VAL A 176 8.19 3.47 -16.02
C VAL A 176 7.05 4.44 -15.75
N ALA A 177 7.08 5.19 -14.64
CA ALA A 177 6.06 6.19 -14.33
C ALA A 177 5.92 7.23 -15.44
N ARG A 178 7.05 7.75 -15.95
CA ARG A 178 7.04 8.67 -17.10
C ARG A 178 6.46 8.04 -18.36
N ALA A 179 6.82 6.79 -18.66
CA ALA A 179 6.29 6.07 -19.83
C ALA A 179 4.79 5.80 -19.69
N ALA A 180 4.29 5.61 -18.47
CA ALA A 180 2.88 5.49 -18.16
C ALA A 180 2.11 6.84 -18.19
N GLY A 181 2.77 7.95 -18.53
CA GLY A 181 2.14 9.26 -18.66
C GLY A 181 2.06 10.07 -17.36
N VAL A 182 2.67 9.60 -16.28
CA VAL A 182 2.72 10.33 -15.01
C VAL A 182 3.74 11.48 -15.12
N ALA A 183 3.38 12.67 -14.64
CA ALA A 183 4.21 13.86 -14.67
C ALA A 183 5.39 13.78 -13.67
N PHE A 184 6.20 12.74 -13.81
CA PHE A 184 7.32 12.44 -12.94
C PHE A 184 8.61 13.03 -13.51
N ASP A 185 9.22 13.98 -12.81
CA ASP A 185 10.45 14.66 -13.23
C ASP A 185 11.61 14.45 -12.23
N MET A 186 12.73 15.13 -12.50
CA MET A 186 13.93 15.06 -11.66
C MET A 186 13.73 15.66 -10.27
N THR A 187 12.78 16.60 -10.10
CA THR A 187 12.50 17.19 -8.79
C THR A 187 11.79 16.17 -7.89
N HIS A 188 10.89 15.37 -8.44
CA HIS A 188 10.24 14.26 -7.74
C HIS A 188 11.25 13.20 -7.31
N ARG A 189 12.19 12.87 -8.21
CA ARG A 189 13.28 11.93 -7.89
C ARG A 189 14.18 12.47 -6.77
N ALA A 190 14.53 13.77 -6.79
CA ALA A 190 15.29 14.40 -5.71
C ALA A 190 14.54 14.37 -4.37
N ALA A 191 13.24 14.72 -4.38
CA ALA A 191 12.38 14.66 -3.18
C ALA A 191 12.27 13.25 -2.58
N MET A 192 12.31 12.21 -3.42
CA MET A 192 12.39 10.81 -2.91
C MET A 192 13.66 10.56 -2.13
N VAL A 193 14.81 11.06 -2.63
CA VAL A 193 16.10 10.91 -1.93
C VAL A 193 16.08 11.65 -0.60
N ASP A 194 15.58 12.89 -0.60
CA ASP A 194 15.44 13.68 0.62
C ASP A 194 14.52 12.97 1.64
N THR A 195 13.43 12.37 1.16
CA THR A 195 12.53 11.57 2.00
C THR A 195 13.26 10.38 2.61
N ILE A 196 14.04 9.63 1.82
CA ILE A 196 14.81 8.47 2.26
C ILE A 196 15.85 8.90 3.31
N ASP A 197 16.56 9.99 3.04
CA ASP A 197 17.63 10.48 3.92
C ASP A 197 17.07 11.01 5.26
N ALA A 198 15.81 11.44 5.29
CA ALA A 198 15.13 11.86 6.50
C ALA A 198 14.55 10.69 7.34
N LEU A 199 14.46 9.48 6.77
CA LEU A 199 13.92 8.33 7.52
C LEU A 199 14.89 7.89 8.62
N PRO A 200 14.41 7.65 9.84
CA PRO A 200 15.24 7.11 10.91
C PRO A 200 15.86 5.77 10.50
N PRO A 201 17.16 5.56 10.69
CA PRO A 201 17.82 4.28 10.35
C PRO A 201 17.18 3.07 11.01
N ALA A 202 16.63 3.24 12.23
CA ALA A 202 15.94 2.17 12.96
C ALA A 202 14.50 1.89 12.48
N ALA A 203 13.96 2.71 11.56
CA ALA A 203 12.62 2.48 11.04
C ALA A 203 12.55 1.15 10.26
N THR A 204 11.39 0.52 10.30
CA THR A 204 11.13 -0.75 9.61
C THR A 204 10.20 -0.53 8.42
N THR A 205 10.21 -1.46 7.48
CA THR A 205 9.19 -1.54 6.43
C THR A 205 8.18 -2.63 6.73
N SER A 206 6.98 -2.52 6.15
CA SER A 206 5.95 -3.56 6.28
C SER A 206 6.44 -4.92 5.75
N MET A 207 7.20 -4.93 4.67
CA MET A 207 7.74 -6.15 4.07
C MET A 207 8.81 -6.81 4.95
N LEU A 208 9.67 -6.02 5.61
CA LEU A 208 10.61 -6.55 6.60
C LEU A 208 9.88 -7.20 7.78
N LEU A 209 8.84 -6.56 8.28
CA LEU A 209 8.01 -7.13 9.35
C LEU A 209 7.30 -8.40 8.91
N ASP A 210 6.76 -8.44 7.69
CA ASP A 210 6.14 -9.64 7.13
C ASP A 210 7.15 -10.79 7.04
N ARG A 211 8.35 -10.54 6.50
CA ARG A 211 9.43 -11.52 6.47
C ARG A 211 9.75 -12.08 7.85
N ARG A 212 9.99 -11.20 8.83
CA ARG A 212 10.35 -11.60 10.20
C ARG A 212 9.26 -12.40 10.92
N HIS A 213 8.01 -12.21 10.50
CA HIS A 213 6.88 -12.98 11.01
C HIS A 213 6.53 -14.20 10.15
N GLY A 214 7.31 -14.52 9.12
CA GLY A 214 7.04 -15.64 8.20
C GLY A 214 5.74 -15.47 7.41
N ARG A 215 5.33 -14.23 7.11
CA ARG A 215 4.12 -13.93 6.33
C ARG A 215 4.47 -13.76 4.85
N PRO A 216 3.53 -14.05 3.92
CA PRO A 216 3.69 -13.76 2.49
C PRO A 216 4.00 -12.29 2.24
N LEU A 217 4.89 -12.03 1.28
CA LEU A 217 5.33 -10.69 0.91
C LEU A 217 4.50 -10.14 -0.25
N GLU A 218 4.21 -8.82 -0.23
CA GLU A 218 3.40 -8.15 -1.27
C GLU A 218 4.23 -7.75 -2.52
N TYR A 219 5.20 -8.56 -2.93
CA TYR A 219 6.12 -8.22 -4.04
C TYR A 219 5.40 -8.04 -5.38
N ASP A 220 4.34 -8.81 -5.67
CA ASP A 220 3.55 -8.68 -6.91
C ASP A 220 2.86 -7.34 -7.03
N TYR A 221 2.40 -6.78 -5.91
CA TYR A 221 1.69 -5.50 -5.85
C TYR A 221 2.62 -4.29 -5.68
N LEU A 222 3.91 -4.52 -5.53
CA LEU A 222 4.96 -3.49 -5.47
C LEU A 222 5.87 -3.60 -6.70
N THR A 223 6.93 -4.39 -6.63
CA THR A 223 7.85 -4.57 -7.77
C THR A 223 7.15 -5.15 -8.99
N GLY A 224 6.26 -6.13 -8.81
CA GLY A 224 5.47 -6.75 -9.87
C GLY A 224 4.56 -5.74 -10.59
N ALA A 225 3.94 -4.82 -9.87
CA ALA A 225 3.11 -3.76 -10.47
C ALA A 225 3.93 -2.84 -11.40
N ILE A 226 5.15 -2.46 -11.00
CA ILE A 226 6.04 -1.66 -11.85
C ILE A 226 6.52 -2.48 -13.06
N ILE A 227 6.86 -3.76 -12.86
CA ILE A 227 7.27 -4.64 -13.95
C ILE A 227 6.16 -4.82 -14.99
N ALA A 228 4.92 -5.04 -14.54
CA ALA A 228 3.76 -5.14 -15.43
C ALA A 228 3.52 -3.85 -16.23
N ALA A 229 3.68 -2.70 -15.60
CA ALA A 229 3.62 -1.41 -16.28
C ALA A 229 4.79 -1.24 -17.28
N ALA A 230 6.01 -1.64 -16.90
CA ALA A 230 7.19 -1.62 -17.76
C ALA A 230 6.98 -2.46 -19.02
N ASP A 231 6.38 -3.64 -18.91
CA ASP A 231 6.06 -4.52 -20.03
C ASP A 231 5.04 -3.88 -20.99
N ARG A 232 3.98 -3.25 -20.43
CA ARG A 232 2.98 -2.52 -21.24
C ARG A 232 3.57 -1.37 -22.05
N HIS A 233 4.59 -0.70 -21.51
CA HIS A 233 5.20 0.49 -22.11
C HIS A 233 6.57 0.25 -22.78
N GLY A 234 7.06 -1.00 -22.79
CA GLY A 234 8.34 -1.35 -23.41
C GLY A 234 9.56 -0.75 -22.71
N VAL A 235 9.51 -0.51 -21.40
CA VAL A 235 10.61 0.06 -20.61
C VAL A 235 11.44 -1.06 -19.98
N PRO A 236 12.78 -1.09 -20.19
CA PRO A 236 13.62 -2.08 -19.55
C PRO A 236 13.80 -1.79 -18.04
N VAL A 237 13.57 -2.82 -17.20
CA VAL A 237 13.69 -2.73 -15.73
C VAL A 237 14.46 -3.93 -15.16
N PRO A 238 15.74 -4.13 -15.54
CA PRO A 238 16.49 -5.33 -15.16
C PRO A 238 16.73 -5.45 -13.66
N ARG A 239 16.88 -4.33 -12.94
CA ARG A 239 17.11 -4.33 -11.48
C ARG A 239 15.84 -4.67 -10.71
N LEU A 240 14.70 -4.11 -11.14
CA LEU A 240 13.41 -4.45 -10.54
C LEU A 240 13.07 -5.93 -10.76
N ARG A 241 13.39 -6.52 -11.92
CA ARG A 241 13.20 -7.96 -12.15
C ARG A 241 14.10 -8.81 -11.27
N ASP A 242 15.39 -8.51 -11.18
CA ASP A 242 16.33 -9.24 -10.31
C ASP A 242 15.85 -9.25 -8.85
N ILE A 243 15.48 -8.08 -8.33
CA ILE A 243 15.04 -7.98 -6.94
C ILE A 243 13.69 -8.66 -6.69
N HIS A 244 12.78 -8.60 -7.69
CA HIS A 244 11.49 -9.30 -7.64
C HIS A 244 11.68 -10.82 -7.57
N ASP A 245 12.51 -11.39 -8.45
CA ASP A 245 12.79 -12.84 -8.47
C ASP A 245 13.40 -13.31 -7.13
N ARG A 246 14.26 -12.49 -6.53
CA ARG A 246 14.83 -12.79 -5.21
C ARG A 246 13.77 -12.75 -4.10
N LEU A 247 12.77 -11.87 -4.19
CA LEU A 247 11.65 -11.82 -3.24
C LEU A 247 10.71 -13.01 -3.39
N VAL A 248 10.45 -13.45 -4.62
CA VAL A 248 9.67 -14.68 -4.89
C VAL A 248 10.32 -15.87 -4.18
N ASN A 249 11.64 -16.02 -4.30
CA ASN A 249 12.38 -17.10 -3.64
C ASN A 249 12.47 -16.96 -2.11
N LEU A 250 12.27 -15.76 -1.57
CA LEU A 250 12.32 -15.48 -0.14
C LEU A 250 10.95 -15.63 0.53
N SER A 251 9.88 -15.36 -0.20
CA SER A 251 8.53 -15.33 0.36
C SER A 251 8.02 -16.75 0.64
N PRO A 252 7.44 -17.03 1.82
CA PRO A 252 6.69 -18.27 2.00
C PRO A 252 5.47 -18.27 1.08
N GLU A 253 5.04 -19.46 0.66
CA GLU A 253 3.80 -19.60 -0.09
C GLU A 253 2.61 -19.01 0.70
N PRO A 254 1.69 -18.28 0.04
CA PRO A 254 0.49 -17.81 0.71
C PRO A 254 -0.31 -19.02 1.22
N ALA A 255 -0.70 -19.00 2.48
CA ALA A 255 -1.62 -20.00 3.01
C ALA A 255 -2.95 -19.89 2.24
N ILE A 256 -3.36 -21.01 1.64
CA ILE A 256 -4.61 -21.14 0.88
C ILE A 256 -5.81 -21.00 1.82
#